data_2c62f9b7ac6fa7fa5ea067b0e7a7c303
#
_entry.id   2c62f9b7ac6fa7fa5ea067b0e7a7c303
#
_cell.length_a   1.000
_cell.length_b   1.000
_cell.length_c   1.000
_cell.angle_alpha   90.00
_cell.angle_beta   90.00
_cell.angle_gamma   90.00
#
_symmetry.space_group_name_H-M   'P 1'
#
loop_
_entity.id
_entity.type
_entity.pdbx_description
1 polymer ?
#
loop_
_entity_poly.entity_id
_entity_poly.type
_entity_poly.pdbx_seq_one_letter_code
_entity_poly.pdbx_strand_id
1 'polypeptide(L)'
;METVTGQRVRAKRLIRSDKLEKLTDHDIHVLVDEYELRTVIDLRTDKERELSPDPTSRMPEVKFVNLPVFTEGAVGITHEHDIRSLMKEFSQMKEDPYKIVRNIYPMALLGDEAVKAYKQFFDILLEQEEGAILWHCSEGKDRTGLASLLILHALGVPPETIMEDYLATNIFARKKLRRVAHDFEHLHLLKKGDEALLAFLTAEPGYLNAACEAAEEKYGSLDSYLEEGLGITPEKRARLAEKYLF
;
A
#
# COMPACT_ATOMS: atom_id res chain seq x y z
N MET A 1 -6.08 -0.02 16.58
CA MET A 1 -5.25 -1.23 16.67
C MET A 1 -4.50 -1.19 17.97
N GLU A 2 -4.34 -2.33 18.62
CA GLU A 2 -3.61 -2.48 19.88
C GLU A 2 -2.28 -3.18 19.63
N THR A 3 -1.23 -2.74 20.33
CA THR A 3 0.11 -3.32 20.24
C THR A 3 0.25 -4.49 21.22
N VAL A 4 1.32 -5.29 21.08
CA VAL A 4 1.65 -6.37 22.02
C VAL A 4 1.90 -5.88 23.46
N THR A 5 2.18 -4.59 23.65
CA THR A 5 2.38 -3.94 24.95
C THR A 5 1.10 -3.32 25.53
N GLY A 6 -0.04 -3.43 24.83
CA GLY A 6 -1.33 -2.88 25.28
C GLY A 6 -1.53 -1.39 24.94
N GLN A 7 -0.57 -0.74 24.29
CA GLN A 7 -0.74 0.61 23.77
C GLN A 7 -1.63 0.60 22.51
N ARG A 8 -2.19 1.73 22.13
CA ARG A 8 -3.04 1.84 20.94
C ARG A 8 -2.49 2.82 19.92
N VAL A 9 -2.61 2.45 18.65
CA VAL A 9 -2.30 3.38 17.54
C VAL A 9 -3.28 4.55 17.57
N ARG A 10 -2.74 5.78 17.56
CA ARG A 10 -3.53 7.01 17.56
C ARG A 10 -4.42 7.07 16.33
N ALA A 11 -5.72 7.25 16.56
CA ALA A 11 -6.68 7.38 15.47
C ALA A 11 -6.38 8.61 14.62
N LYS A 12 -6.69 8.52 13.32
CA LYS A 12 -6.60 9.64 12.36
C LYS A 12 -5.19 10.19 12.11
N ARG A 13 -4.14 9.56 12.65
CA ARG A 13 -2.74 10.00 12.43
C ARG A 13 -2.08 9.29 11.26
N LEU A 14 -2.39 8.01 11.08
CA LEU A 14 -1.86 7.14 10.05
C LEU A 14 -3.02 6.68 9.16
N ILE A 15 -3.05 7.11 7.91
CA ILE A 15 -4.15 6.89 6.98
C ILE A 15 -3.63 6.19 5.74
N ARG A 16 -4.32 5.13 5.31
CA ARG A 16 -4.05 4.46 4.04
C ARG A 16 -5.25 4.58 3.11
N SER A 17 -5.01 4.71 1.80
CA SER A 17 -6.08 4.77 0.80
C SER A 17 -5.65 4.20 -0.56
N ASP A 18 -6.59 4.13 -1.50
CA ASP A 18 -6.32 4.08 -2.93
C ASP A 18 -6.05 5.50 -3.47
N LYS A 19 -5.88 5.64 -4.79
CA LYS A 19 -5.58 6.90 -5.46
C LYS A 19 -6.62 7.98 -5.20
N LEU A 20 -6.19 9.22 -5.11
CA LEU A 20 -6.96 10.36 -4.62
C LEU A 20 -7.72 11.14 -5.72
N GLU A 21 -7.64 10.73 -6.99
CA GLU A 21 -8.22 11.46 -8.14
C GLU A 21 -9.72 11.76 -8.01
N LYS A 22 -10.46 10.95 -7.23
CA LYS A 22 -11.93 11.03 -7.07
C LYS A 22 -12.38 11.64 -5.76
N LEU A 23 -11.49 12.24 -4.98
CA LEU A 23 -11.88 12.91 -3.75
C LEU A 23 -12.91 14.02 -4.05
N THR A 24 -14.03 13.96 -3.33
CA THR A 24 -15.04 15.03 -3.33
C THR A 24 -14.59 16.19 -2.44
N ASP A 25 -15.27 17.33 -2.52
CA ASP A 25 -14.98 18.45 -1.61
C ASP A 25 -15.24 18.08 -0.15
N HIS A 26 -16.22 17.20 0.10
CA HIS A 26 -16.48 16.66 1.44
C HIS A 26 -15.32 15.78 1.93
N ASP A 27 -14.80 14.90 1.08
CA ASP A 27 -13.65 14.05 1.46
C ASP A 27 -12.43 14.89 1.79
N ILE A 28 -12.17 15.94 1.01
CA ILE A 28 -11.06 16.88 1.25
C ILE A 28 -11.26 17.60 2.59
N HIS A 29 -12.47 18.13 2.85
CA HIS A 29 -12.79 18.75 4.13
C HIS A 29 -12.53 17.80 5.32
N VAL A 30 -12.99 16.54 5.24
CA VAL A 30 -12.75 15.54 6.29
C VAL A 30 -11.25 15.29 6.48
N LEU A 31 -10.49 15.12 5.38
CA LEU A 31 -9.07 14.84 5.47
C LEU A 31 -8.27 16.04 6.01
N VAL A 32 -8.50 17.24 5.46
CA VAL A 32 -7.68 18.43 5.76
C VAL A 32 -8.09 19.08 7.07
N ASP A 33 -9.41 19.25 7.30
CA ASP A 33 -9.92 20.04 8.42
C ASP A 33 -10.21 19.17 9.66
N GLU A 34 -10.79 17.95 9.48
CA GLU A 34 -11.12 17.11 10.62
C GLU A 34 -9.98 16.16 11.05
N TYR A 35 -9.17 15.65 10.08
CA TYR A 35 -8.06 14.74 10.34
C TYR A 35 -6.72 15.46 10.33
N GLU A 36 -6.73 16.76 10.01
CA GLU A 36 -5.54 17.61 9.95
C GLU A 36 -4.44 16.99 9.07
N LEU A 37 -4.84 16.52 7.86
CA LEU A 37 -3.90 15.95 6.91
C LEU A 37 -2.81 16.98 6.55
N ARG A 38 -1.54 16.61 6.73
CA ARG A 38 -0.39 17.47 6.41
C ARG A 38 0.50 16.89 5.32
N THR A 39 0.56 15.57 5.21
CA THR A 39 1.42 14.95 4.20
C THR A 39 0.70 13.79 3.50
N VAL A 40 0.79 13.78 2.17
CA VAL A 40 0.40 12.66 1.31
C VAL A 40 1.66 12.05 0.71
N ILE A 41 1.81 10.74 0.87
CA ILE A 41 2.91 9.95 0.28
C ILE A 41 2.33 9.07 -0.82
N ASP A 42 2.74 9.33 -2.06
CA ASP A 42 2.33 8.59 -3.23
C ASP A 42 3.41 7.55 -3.61
N LEU A 43 3.05 6.26 -3.54
CA LEU A 43 3.95 5.13 -3.80
C LEU A 43 3.92 4.67 -5.27
N ARG A 44 3.23 5.41 -6.15
CA ARG A 44 3.04 5.07 -7.57
C ARG A 44 4.23 5.46 -8.42
N THR A 45 4.35 4.79 -9.57
CA THR A 45 5.29 5.18 -10.63
C THR A 45 4.90 6.55 -11.21
N ASP A 46 5.85 7.22 -11.85
CA ASP A 46 5.59 8.51 -12.51
C ASP A 46 4.50 8.37 -13.58
N LYS A 47 4.50 7.29 -14.34
CA LYS A 47 3.49 7.02 -15.36
C LYS A 47 2.08 6.83 -14.79
N GLU A 48 1.93 6.13 -13.66
CA GLU A 48 0.64 6.02 -12.96
C GLU A 48 0.13 7.39 -12.49
N ARG A 49 1.04 8.25 -12.03
CA ARG A 49 0.71 9.62 -11.58
C ARG A 49 0.29 10.52 -12.73
N GLU A 50 0.95 10.42 -13.89
CA GLU A 50 0.56 11.14 -15.11
C GLU A 50 -0.83 10.72 -15.58
N LEU A 51 -1.16 9.43 -15.52
CA LEU A 51 -2.47 8.89 -15.92
C LEU A 51 -3.60 9.26 -14.97
N SER A 52 -3.29 9.45 -13.69
CA SER A 52 -4.27 9.70 -12.62
C SER A 52 -3.67 10.62 -11.55
N PRO A 53 -3.51 11.93 -11.83
CA PRO A 53 -2.84 12.85 -10.90
C PRO A 53 -3.67 13.08 -9.62
N ASP A 54 -2.95 13.27 -8.52
CA ASP A 54 -3.57 13.67 -7.27
C ASP A 54 -4.06 15.12 -7.33
N PRO A 55 -5.14 15.47 -6.60
CA PRO A 55 -5.75 16.80 -6.63
C PRO A 55 -4.97 17.82 -5.79
N THR A 56 -3.67 17.98 -6.04
CA THR A 56 -2.77 18.83 -5.25
C THR A 56 -3.23 20.29 -5.17
N SER A 57 -3.79 20.83 -6.27
CA SER A 57 -4.31 22.21 -6.32
C SER A 57 -5.52 22.44 -5.39
N ARG A 58 -6.23 21.36 -5.01
CA ARG A 58 -7.38 21.44 -4.09
C ARG A 58 -6.99 21.33 -2.61
N MET A 59 -5.73 20.99 -2.32
CA MET A 59 -5.17 20.82 -0.97
C MET A 59 -3.81 21.54 -0.88
N PRO A 60 -3.76 22.87 -1.05
CA PRO A 60 -2.51 23.63 -1.16
C PRO A 60 -1.67 23.61 0.14
N GLU A 61 -2.26 23.33 1.29
CA GLU A 61 -1.59 23.25 2.58
C GLU A 61 -1.00 21.85 2.88
N VAL A 62 -1.30 20.86 2.03
CA VAL A 62 -0.85 19.48 2.19
C VAL A 62 0.42 19.27 1.36
N LYS A 63 1.46 18.74 1.99
CA LYS A 63 2.71 18.36 1.32
C LYS A 63 2.50 17.04 0.57
N PHE A 64 2.72 17.05 -0.74
CA PHE A 64 2.71 15.83 -1.56
C PHE A 64 4.13 15.37 -1.84
N VAL A 65 4.42 14.10 -1.52
CA VAL A 65 5.73 13.47 -1.71
C VAL A 65 5.57 12.21 -2.53
N ASN A 66 6.30 12.10 -3.64
CA ASN A 66 6.32 10.87 -4.43
C ASN A 66 7.49 9.99 -4.02
N LEU A 67 7.17 8.75 -3.61
CA LEU A 67 8.11 7.71 -3.22
C LEU A 67 7.82 6.43 -4.01
N PRO A 68 8.18 6.36 -5.30
CA PRO A 68 7.86 5.22 -6.14
C PRO A 68 8.56 3.97 -5.62
N VAL A 69 7.77 2.92 -5.33
CA VAL A 69 8.28 1.59 -4.96
C VAL A 69 8.84 0.86 -6.19
N PHE A 70 8.36 1.24 -7.38
CA PHE A 70 8.86 0.77 -8.66
C PHE A 70 9.10 1.98 -9.57
N THR A 71 10.17 1.93 -10.37
CA THR A 71 10.46 2.94 -11.42
C THR A 71 9.81 2.57 -12.75
N GLU A 72 9.59 1.27 -12.97
CA GLU A 72 8.94 0.72 -14.17
C GLU A 72 7.73 -0.11 -13.79
N GLY A 73 6.88 -0.41 -14.76
CA GLY A 73 5.67 -1.19 -14.56
C GLY A 73 5.97 -2.61 -14.05
N ALA A 74 5.35 -2.99 -12.94
CA ALA A 74 5.35 -4.34 -12.41
C ALA A 74 3.99 -4.98 -12.66
N VAL A 75 3.93 -6.00 -13.52
CA VAL A 75 2.69 -6.68 -13.91
C VAL A 75 1.96 -7.21 -12.66
N GLY A 76 0.71 -6.82 -12.49
CA GLY A 76 -0.11 -7.24 -11.35
C GLY A 76 -0.05 -6.33 -10.12
N ILE A 77 0.84 -5.34 -10.07
CA ILE A 77 0.95 -4.37 -8.97
C ILE A 77 0.82 -2.92 -9.43
N THR A 78 1.41 -2.57 -10.59
CA THR A 78 1.28 -1.21 -11.14
C THR A 78 0.14 -1.12 -12.14
N HIS A 79 -0.45 0.07 -12.26
CA HIS A 79 -1.63 0.33 -13.08
C HIS A 79 -1.30 1.29 -14.24
N GLU A 80 -0.29 0.95 -15.03
CA GLU A 80 0.15 1.72 -16.19
C GLU A 80 -0.63 1.42 -17.47
N HIS A 81 -1.48 0.38 -17.44
CA HIS A 81 -2.32 -0.07 -18.52
C HIS A 81 -3.78 -0.18 -18.08
N ASP A 82 -4.70 -0.16 -19.04
CA ASP A 82 -6.10 -0.44 -18.75
C ASP A 82 -6.29 -1.93 -18.38
N ILE A 83 -7.36 -2.21 -17.64
CA ILE A 83 -7.65 -3.54 -17.12
C ILE A 83 -7.82 -4.60 -18.23
N ARG A 84 -8.24 -4.20 -19.44
CA ARG A 84 -8.43 -5.13 -20.59
C ARG A 84 -7.09 -5.58 -21.14
N SER A 85 -6.12 -4.65 -21.26
CA SER A 85 -4.75 -4.96 -21.68
C SER A 85 -4.09 -5.92 -20.69
N LEU A 86 -4.25 -5.65 -19.41
CA LEU A 86 -3.76 -6.49 -18.33
C LEU A 86 -4.37 -7.91 -18.39
N MET A 87 -5.69 -8.01 -18.54
CA MET A 87 -6.39 -9.30 -18.68
C MET A 87 -5.92 -10.09 -19.91
N LYS A 88 -5.63 -9.39 -21.02
CA LYS A 88 -5.08 -10.02 -22.23
C LYS A 88 -3.70 -10.58 -21.96
N GLU A 89 -2.84 -9.87 -21.26
CA GLU A 89 -1.50 -10.33 -20.85
C GLU A 89 -1.63 -11.59 -19.97
N PHE A 90 -2.43 -11.54 -18.90
CA PHE A 90 -2.66 -12.69 -18.04
C PHE A 90 -3.25 -13.90 -18.77
N SER A 91 -4.17 -13.68 -19.72
CA SER A 91 -4.77 -14.77 -20.48
C SER A 91 -3.76 -15.53 -21.37
N GLN A 92 -2.64 -14.90 -21.71
CA GLN A 92 -1.55 -15.49 -22.46
C GLN A 92 -0.51 -16.20 -21.58
N MET A 93 -0.51 -15.90 -20.28
CA MET A 93 0.39 -16.55 -19.32
C MET A 93 -0.11 -17.97 -19.02
N LYS A 94 0.81 -18.92 -18.94
CA LYS A 94 0.51 -20.32 -18.56
C LYS A 94 0.56 -20.54 -17.05
N GLU A 95 1.08 -19.56 -16.32
CA GLU A 95 1.28 -19.60 -14.87
C GLU A 95 0.00 -19.15 -14.15
N ASP A 96 -0.18 -19.65 -12.93
CA ASP A 96 -1.26 -19.25 -12.03
C ASP A 96 -1.16 -17.73 -11.71
N PRO A 97 -2.21 -16.92 -11.96
CA PRO A 97 -2.19 -15.49 -11.71
C PRO A 97 -1.87 -15.11 -10.26
N TYR A 98 -2.34 -15.88 -9.28
CA TYR A 98 -2.02 -15.66 -7.87
C TYR A 98 -0.54 -15.84 -7.59
N LYS A 99 0.09 -16.81 -8.24
CA LYS A 99 1.52 -17.06 -8.12
C LYS A 99 2.34 -15.93 -8.76
N ILE A 100 1.89 -15.40 -9.91
CA ILE A 100 2.53 -14.26 -10.56
C ILE A 100 2.55 -13.05 -9.62
N VAL A 101 1.38 -12.67 -9.08
CA VAL A 101 1.30 -11.53 -8.14
C VAL A 101 2.13 -11.79 -6.89
N ARG A 102 2.02 -12.99 -6.29
CA ARG A 102 2.79 -13.38 -5.10
C ARG A 102 4.30 -13.21 -5.30
N ASN A 103 4.83 -13.60 -6.46
CA ASN A 103 6.26 -13.57 -6.76
C ASN A 103 6.83 -12.15 -6.90
N ILE A 104 5.97 -11.13 -7.04
CA ILE A 104 6.41 -9.73 -7.13
C ILE A 104 6.55 -9.08 -5.73
N TYR A 105 5.86 -9.59 -4.72
CA TYR A 105 5.89 -9.00 -3.38
C TYR A 105 7.28 -8.94 -2.72
N PRO A 106 8.16 -9.96 -2.87
CA PRO A 106 9.55 -9.84 -2.43
C PRO A 106 10.29 -8.65 -3.03
N MET A 107 10.13 -8.42 -4.34
CA MET A 107 10.73 -7.27 -5.02
C MET A 107 10.08 -5.94 -4.58
N ALA A 108 8.77 -5.93 -4.35
CA ALA A 108 8.04 -4.76 -3.85
C ALA A 108 8.42 -4.37 -2.41
N LEU A 109 9.07 -5.27 -1.66
CA LEU A 109 9.57 -4.99 -0.31
C LEU A 109 11.08 -4.76 -0.28
N LEU A 110 11.85 -5.57 -1.01
CA LEU A 110 13.32 -5.69 -0.88
C LEU A 110 14.11 -5.17 -2.08
N GLY A 111 13.43 -4.77 -3.16
CA GLY A 111 14.09 -4.15 -4.33
C GLY A 111 14.74 -2.81 -3.95
N ASP A 112 15.78 -2.40 -4.66
CA ASP A 112 16.56 -1.21 -4.32
C ASP A 112 15.70 0.06 -4.27
N GLU A 113 14.78 0.25 -5.21
CA GLU A 113 13.87 1.40 -5.23
C GLU A 113 12.84 1.32 -4.09
N ALA A 114 12.32 0.13 -3.79
CA ALA A 114 11.43 -0.09 -2.67
C ALA A 114 12.10 0.24 -1.33
N VAL A 115 13.33 -0.22 -1.12
CA VAL A 115 14.11 0.09 0.08
C VAL A 115 14.37 1.60 0.21
N LYS A 116 14.71 2.30 -0.87
CA LYS A 116 14.85 3.76 -0.86
C LYS A 116 13.54 4.45 -0.50
N ALA A 117 12.43 4.04 -1.13
CA ALA A 117 11.11 4.59 -0.86
C ALA A 117 10.70 4.39 0.60
N TYR A 118 10.88 3.19 1.17
CA TYR A 118 10.50 2.92 2.56
C TYR A 118 11.42 3.60 3.57
N LYS A 119 12.72 3.80 3.28
CA LYS A 119 13.58 4.65 4.13
C LYS A 119 13.04 6.07 4.23
N GLN A 120 12.74 6.70 3.08
CA GLN A 120 12.19 8.04 3.05
C GLN A 120 10.78 8.11 3.67
N PHE A 121 9.96 7.08 3.49
CA PHE A 121 8.67 6.95 4.16
C PHE A 121 8.82 7.03 5.69
N PHE A 122 9.76 6.29 6.27
CA PHE A 122 10.02 6.35 7.71
C PHE A 122 10.65 7.69 8.16
N ASP A 123 11.51 8.30 7.34
CA ASP A 123 12.05 9.62 7.65
C ASP A 123 10.93 10.66 7.75
N ILE A 124 9.96 10.66 6.82
CA ILE A 124 8.77 11.52 6.87
C ILE A 124 7.95 11.26 8.15
N LEU A 125 7.71 9.99 8.49
CA LEU A 125 6.98 9.64 9.71
C LEU A 125 7.68 10.14 10.98
N LEU A 126 9.00 10.11 11.00
CA LEU A 126 9.81 10.59 12.13
C LEU A 126 9.91 12.12 12.20
N GLU A 127 9.88 12.80 11.05
CA GLU A 127 9.99 14.27 10.97
C GLU A 127 8.66 14.98 11.25
N GLN A 128 7.52 14.40 10.85
CA GLN A 128 6.23 15.05 11.01
C GLN A 128 5.83 15.15 12.49
N GLU A 129 5.64 16.37 12.98
CA GLU A 129 5.30 16.61 14.38
C GLU A 129 3.78 16.54 14.64
N GLU A 130 2.97 17.11 13.74
CA GLU A 130 1.53 17.27 13.92
C GLU A 130 0.74 16.79 12.70
N GLY A 131 -0.56 16.54 12.90
CA GLY A 131 -1.51 16.18 11.86
C GLY A 131 -1.35 14.75 11.33
N ALA A 132 -2.14 14.41 10.35
CA ALA A 132 -2.17 13.08 9.73
C ALA A 132 -1.17 12.97 8.58
N ILE A 133 -0.70 11.74 8.37
CA ILE A 133 -0.02 11.31 7.15
C ILE A 133 -0.90 10.30 6.44
N LEU A 134 -1.10 10.50 5.14
CA LEU A 134 -1.79 9.56 4.27
C LEU A 134 -0.78 8.98 3.29
N TRP A 135 -0.80 7.66 3.09
CA TRP A 135 -0.07 7.03 1.99
C TRP A 135 -0.97 6.19 1.13
N HIS A 136 -0.67 6.17 -0.16
CA HIS A 136 -1.48 5.46 -1.13
C HIS A 136 -0.66 4.92 -2.31
N CYS A 137 -1.30 4.06 -3.08
CA CYS A 137 -0.89 3.66 -4.41
C CYS A 137 -2.12 3.73 -5.34
N SER A 138 -2.20 2.93 -6.39
CA SER A 138 -3.35 2.94 -7.28
C SER A 138 -4.60 2.26 -6.70
N GLU A 139 -4.43 1.13 -6.00
CA GLU A 139 -5.54 0.35 -5.42
C GLU A 139 -5.56 0.36 -3.88
N GLY A 140 -4.59 1.01 -3.24
CA GLY A 140 -4.47 0.99 -1.78
C GLY A 140 -4.17 -0.39 -1.19
N LYS A 141 -3.78 -1.35 -2.01
CA LYS A 141 -3.62 -2.78 -1.69
C LYS A 141 -2.16 -3.15 -1.46
N ASP A 142 -1.39 -3.27 -2.54
CA ASP A 142 -0.07 -3.91 -2.53
C ASP A 142 1.01 -3.02 -1.88
N ARG A 143 1.47 -1.98 -2.56
CA ARG A 143 2.51 -1.05 -2.06
C ARG A 143 2.07 -0.34 -0.78
N THR A 144 0.82 0.08 -0.73
CA THR A 144 0.19 0.67 0.47
C THR A 144 0.13 -0.33 1.61
N GLY A 145 -0.21 -1.60 1.33
CA GLY A 145 -0.25 -2.67 2.32
C GLY A 145 1.14 -2.99 2.88
N LEU A 146 2.18 -3.02 2.03
CA LEU A 146 3.57 -3.22 2.45
C LEU A 146 4.08 -2.06 3.33
N ALA A 147 3.80 -0.81 2.97
CA ALA A 147 4.12 0.34 3.82
C ALA A 147 3.39 0.26 5.18
N SER A 148 2.11 -0.19 5.17
CA SER A 148 1.34 -0.40 6.40
C SER A 148 1.92 -1.54 7.26
N LEU A 149 2.30 -2.68 6.65
CA LEU A 149 3.01 -3.76 7.34
C LEU A 149 4.22 -3.22 8.09
N LEU A 150 5.07 -2.45 7.42
CA LEU A 150 6.33 -1.96 7.99
C LEU A 150 6.09 -1.04 9.19
N ILE A 151 5.20 -0.04 9.07
CA ILE A 151 4.96 0.90 10.18
C ILE A 151 4.21 0.22 11.33
N LEU A 152 3.20 -0.61 11.07
CA LEU A 152 2.45 -1.30 12.12
C LEU A 152 3.35 -2.30 12.86
N HIS A 153 4.23 -3.01 12.15
CA HIS A 153 5.22 -3.89 12.77
C HIS A 153 6.23 -3.10 13.61
N ALA A 154 6.74 -1.97 13.11
CA ALA A 154 7.64 -1.08 13.86
C ALA A 154 7.00 -0.56 15.16
N LEU A 155 5.68 -0.37 15.17
CA LEU A 155 4.89 0.04 16.35
C LEU A 155 4.52 -1.13 17.28
N GLY A 156 4.86 -2.37 16.94
CA GLY A 156 4.56 -3.54 17.74
C GLY A 156 3.11 -4.02 17.66
N VAL A 157 2.42 -3.75 16.55
CA VAL A 157 1.08 -4.33 16.29
C VAL A 157 1.25 -5.82 15.97
N PRO A 158 0.40 -6.72 16.51
CA PRO A 158 0.49 -8.15 16.24
C PRO A 158 0.33 -8.50 14.76
N PRO A 159 1.05 -9.51 14.25
CA PRO A 159 1.00 -9.92 12.84
C PRO A 159 -0.42 -10.22 12.34
N GLU A 160 -1.26 -10.82 13.18
CA GLU A 160 -2.65 -11.14 12.87
C GLU A 160 -3.46 -9.86 12.58
N THR A 161 -3.27 -8.83 13.42
CA THR A 161 -3.95 -7.54 13.25
C THR A 161 -3.44 -6.79 12.01
N ILE A 162 -2.14 -6.91 11.69
CA ILE A 162 -1.57 -6.36 10.45
C ILE A 162 -2.17 -7.06 9.23
N MET A 163 -2.33 -8.39 9.28
CA MET A 163 -2.97 -9.17 8.21
C MET A 163 -4.45 -8.79 8.06
N GLU A 164 -5.17 -8.58 9.16
CA GLU A 164 -6.56 -8.11 9.13
C GLU A 164 -6.68 -6.73 8.47
N ASP A 165 -5.78 -5.79 8.78
CA ASP A 165 -5.71 -4.47 8.13
C ASP A 165 -5.45 -4.60 6.63
N TYR A 166 -4.51 -5.45 6.24
CA TYR A 166 -4.21 -5.72 4.83
C TYR A 166 -5.42 -6.27 4.09
N LEU A 167 -6.09 -7.27 4.65
CA LEU A 167 -7.26 -7.93 4.07
C LEU A 167 -8.53 -7.07 4.08
N ALA A 168 -8.61 -6.05 4.96
CA ALA A 168 -9.71 -5.09 4.99
C ALA A 168 -9.84 -4.34 3.65
N THR A 169 -8.77 -4.23 2.86
CA THR A 169 -8.79 -3.71 1.49
C THR A 169 -9.88 -4.38 0.66
N ASN A 170 -10.10 -5.69 0.82
CA ASN A 170 -11.12 -6.44 0.08
C ASN A 170 -12.55 -5.97 0.37
N ILE A 171 -12.80 -5.44 1.57
CA ILE A 171 -14.11 -4.90 1.95
C ILE A 171 -14.41 -3.62 1.15
N PHE A 172 -13.42 -2.73 1.06
CA PHE A 172 -13.55 -1.47 0.33
C PHE A 172 -13.56 -1.69 -1.20
N ALA A 173 -12.79 -2.67 -1.70
CA ALA A 173 -12.74 -3.03 -3.11
C ALA A 173 -14.03 -3.71 -3.65
N ARG A 174 -14.95 -4.17 -2.79
CA ARG A 174 -16.15 -4.93 -3.20
C ARG A 174 -17.01 -4.23 -4.26
N LYS A 175 -17.19 -2.91 -4.14
CA LYS A 175 -17.98 -2.15 -5.13
C LYS A 175 -17.30 -2.14 -6.51
N LYS A 176 -15.99 -1.98 -6.51
CA LYS A 176 -15.17 -2.00 -7.72
C LYS A 176 -15.18 -3.38 -8.36
N LEU A 177 -14.95 -4.43 -7.56
CA LEU A 177 -15.01 -5.83 -8.02
C LEU A 177 -16.36 -6.16 -8.68
N ARG A 178 -17.49 -5.80 -8.06
CA ARG A 178 -18.82 -6.01 -8.62
C ARG A 178 -19.02 -5.26 -9.94
N ARG A 179 -18.56 -4.02 -10.05
CA ARG A 179 -18.66 -3.25 -11.30
C ARG A 179 -17.84 -3.89 -12.40
N VAL A 180 -16.59 -4.21 -12.10
CA VAL A 180 -15.70 -4.84 -13.07
C VAL A 180 -16.25 -6.20 -13.51
N ALA A 181 -16.68 -7.05 -12.57
CA ALA A 181 -17.31 -8.34 -12.90
C ALA A 181 -18.54 -8.17 -13.81
N HIS A 182 -19.44 -7.24 -13.49
CA HIS A 182 -20.62 -6.94 -14.31
C HIS A 182 -20.23 -6.48 -15.73
N ASP A 183 -19.22 -5.59 -15.85
CA ASP A 183 -18.77 -5.10 -17.16
C ASP A 183 -18.15 -6.24 -18.00
N PHE A 184 -17.47 -7.19 -17.36
CA PHE A 184 -16.90 -8.37 -18.01
C PHE A 184 -17.95 -9.42 -18.38
N GLU A 185 -19.00 -9.63 -17.57
CA GLU A 185 -20.15 -10.51 -17.91
C GLU A 185 -20.80 -10.07 -19.22
N HIS A 186 -21.04 -8.77 -19.39
CA HIS A 186 -21.60 -8.21 -20.61
C HIS A 186 -20.72 -8.40 -21.86
N LEU A 187 -19.41 -8.54 -21.67
CA LEU A 187 -18.45 -8.71 -22.75
C LEU A 187 -18.17 -10.20 -23.09
N HIS A 188 -18.83 -11.17 -22.44
CA HIS A 188 -18.60 -12.62 -22.60
C HIS A 188 -17.14 -13.06 -22.41
N LEU A 189 -16.36 -12.32 -21.62
CA LEU A 189 -14.93 -12.55 -21.40
C LEU A 189 -14.63 -13.46 -20.20
N LEU A 190 -15.67 -13.95 -19.51
CA LEU A 190 -15.62 -14.48 -18.14
C LEU A 190 -15.24 -15.96 -17.96
N LYS A 191 -14.65 -16.70 -18.89
CA LYS A 191 -14.33 -18.12 -18.63
C LYS A 191 -12.87 -18.47 -18.29
N LYS A 192 -11.93 -17.56 -18.51
CA LYS A 192 -10.51 -17.69 -18.08
C LYS A 192 -9.96 -16.45 -17.39
N GLY A 193 -10.73 -15.36 -17.35
CA GLY A 193 -10.32 -14.06 -16.82
C GLY A 193 -10.64 -13.85 -15.34
N ASP A 194 -11.52 -14.65 -14.75
CA ASP A 194 -12.02 -14.44 -13.39
C ASP A 194 -10.91 -14.58 -12.35
N GLU A 195 -10.09 -15.62 -12.46
CA GLU A 195 -8.99 -15.87 -11.53
C GLU A 195 -7.90 -14.79 -11.64
N ALA A 196 -7.55 -14.39 -12.87
CA ALA A 196 -6.57 -13.32 -13.09
C ALA A 196 -7.08 -11.98 -12.53
N LEU A 197 -8.35 -11.67 -12.77
CA LEU A 197 -8.99 -10.47 -12.25
C LEU A 197 -9.03 -10.47 -10.72
N LEU A 198 -9.41 -11.58 -10.12
CA LEU A 198 -9.44 -11.74 -8.66
C LEU A 198 -8.05 -11.63 -8.08
N ALA A 199 -7.07 -12.36 -8.61
CA ALA A 199 -5.67 -12.29 -8.15
C ALA A 199 -5.13 -10.86 -8.18
N PHE A 200 -5.50 -10.10 -9.22
CA PHE A 200 -5.04 -8.73 -9.38
C PHE A 200 -5.77 -7.73 -8.47
N LEU A 201 -7.08 -7.88 -8.27
CA LEU A 201 -7.89 -6.90 -7.52
C LEU A 201 -8.09 -7.23 -6.05
N THR A 202 -7.81 -8.47 -5.60
CA THR A 202 -7.97 -8.87 -4.19
C THR A 202 -6.63 -8.92 -3.45
N ALA A 203 -6.69 -8.59 -2.17
CA ALA A 203 -5.60 -8.84 -1.24
C ALA A 203 -5.68 -10.31 -0.77
N GLU A 204 -4.58 -11.04 -0.89
CA GLU A 204 -4.46 -12.44 -0.49
C GLU A 204 -3.38 -12.60 0.59
N PRO A 205 -3.61 -13.40 1.64
CA PRO A 205 -2.61 -13.59 2.70
C PRO A 205 -1.25 -14.04 2.16
N GLY A 206 -1.26 -14.89 1.13
CA GLY A 206 -0.06 -15.42 0.49
C GLY A 206 0.83 -14.35 -0.15
N TYR A 207 0.29 -13.19 -0.51
CA TYR A 207 1.06 -12.09 -1.06
C TYR A 207 1.91 -11.41 0.01
N LEU A 208 1.28 -11.00 1.12
CA LEU A 208 1.99 -10.35 2.21
C LEU A 208 2.98 -11.30 2.87
N ASN A 209 2.60 -12.58 3.05
CA ASN A 209 3.48 -13.61 3.59
C ASN A 209 4.74 -13.81 2.74
N ALA A 210 4.61 -13.81 1.40
CA ALA A 210 5.78 -13.93 0.51
C ALA A 210 6.80 -12.80 0.70
N ALA A 211 6.35 -11.58 0.97
CA ALA A 211 7.23 -10.46 1.30
C ALA A 211 7.93 -10.67 2.65
N CYS A 212 7.17 -11.11 3.68
CA CYS A 212 7.73 -11.41 5.00
C CYS A 212 8.75 -12.55 4.93
N GLU A 213 8.40 -13.66 4.27
CA GLU A 213 9.28 -14.82 4.04
C GLU A 213 10.62 -14.40 3.39
N ALA A 214 10.55 -13.53 2.37
CA ALA A 214 11.76 -13.03 1.71
C ALA A 214 12.61 -12.12 2.61
N ALA A 215 11.96 -11.29 3.47
CA ALA A 215 12.67 -10.49 4.45
C ALA A 215 13.35 -11.36 5.52
N GLU A 216 12.65 -12.41 5.99
CA GLU A 216 13.19 -13.40 6.92
C GLU A 216 14.36 -14.18 6.31
N GLU A 217 14.26 -14.61 5.04
CA GLU A 217 15.34 -15.32 4.35
C GLU A 217 16.60 -14.44 4.21
N LYS A 218 16.44 -13.14 3.91
CA LYS A 218 17.57 -12.23 3.65
C LYS A 218 18.19 -11.63 4.92
N TYR A 219 17.35 -11.33 5.92
CA TYR A 219 17.75 -10.59 7.13
C TYR A 219 17.57 -11.38 8.43
N GLY A 220 16.99 -12.59 8.38
CA GLY A 220 16.70 -13.41 9.55
C GLY A 220 15.35 -13.09 10.22
N SER A 221 14.86 -11.85 10.12
CA SER A 221 13.55 -11.45 10.62
C SER A 221 13.10 -10.13 9.99
N LEU A 222 11.80 -9.81 10.12
CA LEU A 222 11.29 -8.49 9.73
C LEU A 222 11.85 -7.38 10.63
N ASP A 223 12.15 -7.66 11.88
CA ASP A 223 12.83 -6.73 12.80
C ASP A 223 14.24 -6.38 12.31
N SER A 224 15.02 -7.39 11.93
CA SER A 224 16.35 -7.19 11.36
C SER A 224 16.28 -6.43 10.02
N TYR A 225 15.25 -6.70 9.19
CA TYR A 225 15.03 -5.92 7.98
C TYR A 225 14.74 -4.44 8.28
N LEU A 226 13.90 -4.14 9.26
CA LEU A 226 13.66 -2.75 9.67
C LEU A 226 14.95 -2.08 10.13
N GLU A 227 15.77 -2.75 10.94
CA GLU A 227 17.00 -2.18 11.49
C GLU A 227 18.12 -2.09 10.45
N GLU A 228 18.52 -3.19 9.86
CA GLU A 228 19.66 -3.28 8.95
C GLU A 228 19.32 -2.80 7.54
N GLY A 229 18.14 -3.20 7.03
CA GLY A 229 17.67 -2.86 5.69
C GLY A 229 17.19 -1.42 5.58
N LEU A 230 16.38 -0.96 6.53
CA LEU A 230 15.74 0.36 6.48
C LEU A 230 16.36 1.39 7.45
N GLY A 231 17.22 0.99 8.37
CA GLY A 231 17.84 1.87 9.34
C GLY A 231 16.91 2.36 10.46
N ILE A 232 15.88 1.56 10.78
CA ILE A 232 14.92 1.85 11.84
C ILE A 232 15.39 1.21 13.12
N THR A 233 16.34 1.91 13.76
CA THR A 233 16.96 1.50 15.03
C THR A 233 15.95 1.47 16.18
N PRO A 234 16.27 0.82 17.32
CA PRO A 234 15.42 0.86 18.52
C PRO A 234 15.03 2.27 18.97
N GLU A 235 15.95 3.25 18.86
CA GLU A 235 15.69 4.66 19.20
C GLU A 235 14.67 5.28 18.25
N LYS A 236 14.76 5.00 16.94
CA LYS A 236 13.79 5.47 15.95
C LYS A 236 12.42 4.83 16.18
N ARG A 237 12.38 3.54 16.53
CA ARG A 237 11.13 2.85 16.91
C ARG A 237 10.49 3.49 18.14
N ALA A 238 11.27 3.80 19.18
CA ALA A 238 10.78 4.49 20.37
C ALA A 238 10.16 5.85 20.01
N ARG A 239 10.81 6.64 19.15
CA ARG A 239 10.28 7.92 18.66
C ARG A 239 8.98 7.73 17.86
N LEU A 240 8.87 6.71 17.01
CA LEU A 240 7.63 6.39 16.31
C LEU A 240 6.52 6.03 17.31
N ALA A 241 6.83 5.24 18.35
CA ALA A 241 5.87 4.89 19.39
C ALA A 241 5.38 6.13 20.16
N GLU A 242 6.23 7.06 20.54
CA GLU A 242 5.86 8.33 21.18
C GLU A 242 4.91 9.18 20.32
N LYS A 243 5.13 9.20 19.00
CA LYS A 243 4.32 9.98 18.04
C LYS A 243 2.96 9.33 17.74
N TYR A 244 2.93 8.02 17.59
CA TYR A 244 1.78 7.31 17.02
C TYR A 244 1.04 6.37 17.98
N LEU A 245 1.52 6.18 19.21
CA LEU A 245 0.85 5.39 20.25
C LEU A 245 0.36 6.24 21.44
N PHE A 246 -0.62 5.70 22.19
CA PHE A 246 -1.10 6.28 23.46
C PHE A 246 -1.52 5.18 24.43
#